data_d8b7175c9dcbaadc0f5d0fee407513a2
#
_entry.id   d8b7175c9dcbaadc0f5d0fee407513a2
#
_cell.length_a   1.000
_cell.length_b   1.000
_cell.length_c   1.000
_cell.angle_alpha   90.00
_cell.angle_beta   90.00
_cell.angle_gamma   90.00
#
_symmetry.space_group_name_H-M   'P 1'
#
loop_
_entity.id
_entity.type
_entity.pdbx_description
1 polymer ?
#
loop_
_entity_poly.entity_id
_entity_poly.type
_entity_poly.pdbx_seq_one_letter_code
_entity_poly.pdbx_strand_id
1 'polypeptide(L)'
;GNKLLAHKLKDVTADDPEELREITTMLVNARTLLRKRQMSMRHLAELYDAIKYVDYDESRLVDISKDMKLRKFLRRMLQVLADEVYLEEGFMPDNPLNDSGERTIKSRLLIS
;
A
#
# COMPACT_ATOMS: atom_id res chain seq x y z
N GLY A 1 -12.81 -8.52 -8.88
CA GLY A 1 -11.45 -8.61 -9.34
C GLY A 1 -10.76 -7.24 -9.43
N ASN A 2 -9.56 -7.22 -9.96
CA ASN A 2 -8.75 -6.02 -10.04
C ASN A 2 -9.38 -4.89 -10.84
N LYS A 3 -10.05 -5.21 -11.93
CA LYS A 3 -10.70 -4.18 -12.74
C LYS A 3 -11.80 -3.46 -11.97
N LEU A 4 -12.58 -4.20 -11.18
CA LEU A 4 -13.63 -3.61 -10.34
C LEU A 4 -13.01 -2.77 -9.23
N LEU A 5 -11.94 -3.23 -8.62
CA LEU A 5 -11.26 -2.50 -7.56
C LEU A 5 -10.63 -1.21 -8.08
N ALA A 6 -9.95 -1.28 -9.23
CA ALA A 6 -9.36 -0.11 -9.87
C ALA A 6 -10.42 0.90 -10.29
N HIS A 7 -11.56 0.44 -10.81
CA HIS A 7 -12.67 1.29 -11.20
C HIS A 7 -13.29 1.99 -9.98
N LYS A 8 -13.51 1.23 -8.91
CA LYS A 8 -14.01 1.79 -7.65
C LYS A 8 -13.04 2.84 -7.09
N LEU A 9 -11.75 2.58 -7.17
CA LEU A 9 -10.73 3.53 -6.72
C LEU A 9 -10.83 4.86 -7.47
N LYS A 10 -11.00 4.82 -8.78
CA LYS A 10 -11.19 6.05 -9.58
C LYS A 10 -12.37 6.86 -9.08
N ASP A 11 -13.49 6.22 -8.81
CA ASP A 11 -14.69 6.89 -8.32
C ASP A 11 -14.48 7.48 -6.92
N VAL A 12 -13.91 6.70 -6.01
CA VAL A 12 -13.70 7.12 -4.62
C VAL A 12 -12.71 8.29 -4.55
N THR A 13 -11.70 8.32 -5.43
CA THR A 13 -10.64 9.33 -5.40
C THR A 13 -10.77 10.40 -6.47
N ALA A 14 -11.94 10.49 -7.13
CA ALA A 14 -12.14 11.40 -8.27
C ALA A 14 -11.82 12.86 -7.95
N ASP A 15 -12.12 13.30 -6.72
CA ASP A 15 -11.91 14.68 -6.29
C ASP A 15 -10.65 14.86 -5.44
N ASP A 16 -9.86 13.82 -5.25
CA ASP A 16 -8.65 13.88 -4.45
C ASP A 16 -7.43 14.34 -5.29
N PRO A 17 -6.41 14.93 -4.62
CA PRO A 17 -5.17 15.30 -5.29
C PRO A 17 -4.48 14.09 -5.94
N GLU A 18 -3.70 14.37 -6.98
CA GLU A 18 -2.99 13.34 -7.76
C GLU A 18 -2.07 12.49 -6.91
N GLU A 19 -1.34 13.09 -5.97
CA GLU A 19 -0.41 12.38 -5.07
C GLU A 19 -1.12 11.29 -4.29
N LEU A 20 -2.30 11.60 -3.80
CA LEU A 20 -3.10 10.65 -3.03
C LEU A 20 -3.64 9.53 -3.91
N ARG A 21 -4.08 9.89 -5.12
CA ARG A 21 -4.54 8.89 -6.10
C ARG A 21 -3.41 7.95 -6.52
N GLU A 22 -2.19 8.47 -6.68
CA GLU A 22 -1.03 7.65 -7.02
C GLU A 22 -0.71 6.64 -5.93
N ILE A 23 -0.67 7.06 -4.67
CA ILE A 23 -0.37 6.14 -3.56
C ILE A 23 -1.42 5.05 -3.45
N THR A 24 -2.70 5.40 -3.56
CA THR A 24 -3.77 4.43 -3.48
C THR A 24 -3.74 3.45 -4.67
N THR A 25 -3.40 3.94 -5.86
CA THR A 25 -3.18 3.10 -7.03
C THR A 25 -2.02 2.13 -6.81
N MET A 26 -0.93 2.59 -6.21
CA MET A 26 0.20 1.72 -5.87
C MET A 26 -0.21 0.60 -4.93
N LEU A 27 -1.08 0.87 -3.95
CA LEU A 27 -1.60 -0.17 -3.04
C LEU A 27 -2.42 -1.22 -3.78
N VAL A 28 -3.30 -0.80 -4.67
CA VAL A 28 -4.10 -1.73 -5.49
C VAL A 28 -3.18 -2.58 -6.37
N ASN A 29 -2.20 -1.95 -7.02
CA ASN A 29 -1.24 -2.65 -7.86
C ASN A 29 -0.36 -3.63 -7.06
N ALA A 30 0.04 -3.24 -5.85
CA ALA A 30 0.81 -4.12 -4.98
C ALA A 30 0.06 -5.41 -4.69
N ARG A 31 -1.24 -5.33 -4.45
CA ARG A 31 -2.08 -6.50 -4.21
C ARG A 31 -2.06 -7.46 -5.40
N THR A 32 -2.16 -6.90 -6.60
CA THR A 32 -2.10 -7.68 -7.85
C THR A 32 -0.74 -8.34 -8.02
N LEU A 33 0.33 -7.57 -7.82
CA LEU A 33 1.70 -8.08 -7.96
C LEU A 33 1.97 -9.22 -6.98
N LEU A 34 1.49 -9.10 -5.74
CA LEU A 34 1.64 -10.15 -4.74
C LEU A 34 0.91 -11.43 -5.12
N ARG A 35 -0.31 -11.32 -5.64
CA ARG A 35 -1.05 -12.49 -6.13
C ARG A 35 -0.29 -13.24 -7.22
N LYS A 36 0.38 -12.49 -8.09
CA LYS A 36 1.17 -13.04 -9.20
C LYS A 36 2.60 -13.40 -8.79
N ARG A 37 2.97 -13.16 -7.54
CA ARG A 37 4.34 -13.34 -7.02
C ARG A 37 5.37 -12.55 -7.85
N GLN A 38 5.02 -11.31 -8.21
CA GLN A 38 5.84 -10.42 -9.05
C GLN A 38 6.27 -9.14 -8.35
N MET A 39 5.95 -8.99 -7.06
CA MET A 39 6.37 -7.80 -6.32
C MET A 39 7.83 -7.92 -5.90
N SER A 40 8.68 -7.06 -6.47
CA SER A 40 10.13 -7.05 -6.25
C SER A 40 10.55 -5.99 -5.23
N MET A 41 11.83 -5.97 -4.88
CA MET A 41 12.42 -4.92 -4.04
C MET A 41 12.25 -3.54 -4.65
N ARG A 42 12.30 -3.42 -5.98
CA ARG A 42 12.06 -2.14 -6.65
C ARG A 42 10.66 -1.61 -6.38
N HIS A 43 9.66 -2.48 -6.41
CA HIS A 43 8.28 -2.09 -6.09
C HIS A 43 8.15 -1.65 -4.63
N LEU A 44 8.82 -2.36 -3.71
CA LEU A 44 8.84 -1.96 -2.30
C LEU A 44 9.51 -0.59 -2.13
N ALA A 45 10.63 -0.36 -2.81
CA ALA A 45 11.33 0.91 -2.75
C ALA A 45 10.49 2.07 -3.30
N GLU A 46 9.75 1.85 -4.38
CA GLU A 46 8.84 2.84 -4.93
C GLU A 46 7.72 3.18 -3.95
N LEU A 47 7.15 2.17 -3.30
CA LEU A 47 6.11 2.39 -2.29
C LEU A 47 6.66 3.09 -1.05
N TYR A 48 7.85 2.70 -0.60
CA TYR A 48 8.57 3.36 0.47
C TYR A 48 8.75 4.86 0.18
N ASP A 49 9.24 5.19 -1.02
CA ASP A 49 9.48 6.57 -1.43
C ASP A 49 8.18 7.37 -1.43
N ALA A 50 7.11 6.79 -1.95
CA ALA A 50 5.81 7.47 -1.99
C ALA A 50 5.28 7.75 -0.57
N ILE A 51 5.33 6.76 0.31
CA ILE A 51 4.83 6.91 1.68
C ILE A 51 5.67 7.91 2.48
N LYS A 52 6.98 7.87 2.33
CA LYS A 52 7.90 8.68 3.13
C LYS A 52 8.06 10.11 2.61
N TYR A 53 8.16 10.30 1.31
CA TYR A 53 8.61 11.57 0.73
C TYR A 53 7.54 12.36 -0.01
N VAL A 54 6.46 11.74 -0.44
CA VAL A 54 5.36 12.45 -1.09
C VAL A 54 4.53 13.17 -0.03
N ASP A 55 4.14 14.40 -0.32
CA ASP A 55 3.27 15.17 0.57
C ASP A 55 1.82 14.86 0.25
N TYR A 56 1.14 14.21 1.18
CA TYR A 56 -0.26 13.81 1.03
C TYR A 56 -0.98 13.87 2.37
N ASP A 57 -2.31 13.92 2.34
CA ASP A 57 -3.14 13.87 3.53
C ASP A 57 -3.22 12.43 4.04
N GLU A 58 -2.49 12.13 5.13
CA GLU A 58 -2.43 10.78 5.71
C GLU A 58 -3.81 10.30 6.19
N SER A 59 -4.59 11.17 6.81
CA SER A 59 -5.93 10.83 7.29
C SER A 59 -6.84 10.44 6.12
N ARG A 60 -6.73 11.15 5.01
CA ARG A 60 -7.53 10.85 3.82
C ARG A 60 -7.11 9.51 3.21
N LEU A 61 -5.83 9.20 3.21
CA LEU A 61 -5.35 7.88 2.74
C LEU A 61 -5.98 6.76 3.56
N VAL A 62 -6.04 6.90 4.87
CA VAL A 62 -6.68 5.91 5.75
C VAL A 62 -8.16 5.78 5.42
N ASP A 63 -8.86 6.91 5.22
CA ASP A 63 -10.30 6.90 4.90
C ASP A 63 -10.56 6.20 3.57
N ILE A 64 -9.77 6.48 2.55
CA ILE A 64 -9.86 5.80 1.25
C ILE A 64 -9.62 4.30 1.42
N SER A 65 -8.63 3.94 2.22
CA SER A 65 -8.32 2.53 2.49
C SER A 65 -9.48 1.80 3.15
N LYS A 66 -10.20 2.46 4.07
CA LYS A 66 -11.41 1.92 4.68
C LYS A 66 -12.51 1.73 3.65
N ASP A 67 -12.77 2.75 2.83
CA ASP A 67 -13.82 2.72 1.80
C ASP A 67 -13.56 1.62 0.78
N MET A 68 -12.29 1.37 0.48
CA MET A 68 -11.87 0.35 -0.47
C MET A 68 -11.70 -1.03 0.16
N LYS A 69 -11.91 -1.16 1.48
CA LYS A 69 -11.66 -2.39 2.25
C LYS A 69 -10.21 -2.86 2.14
N LEU A 70 -9.29 -1.91 2.09
CA LEU A 70 -7.85 -2.15 1.97
C LEU A 70 -7.07 -1.73 3.22
N ARG A 71 -7.75 -1.35 4.32
CA ARG A 71 -7.02 -0.84 5.48
C ARG A 71 -6.09 -1.87 6.10
N LYS A 72 -6.55 -3.11 6.28
CA LYS A 72 -5.67 -4.16 6.82
C LYS A 72 -4.49 -4.41 5.88
N PHE A 73 -4.74 -4.40 4.58
CA PHE A 73 -3.67 -4.55 3.59
C PHE A 73 -2.66 -3.41 3.69
N LEU A 74 -3.13 -2.17 3.78
CA LEU A 74 -2.24 -1.01 3.98
C LEU A 74 -1.38 -1.20 5.22
N ARG A 75 -1.99 -1.53 6.35
CA ARG A 75 -1.27 -1.71 7.62
C ARG A 75 -0.25 -2.84 7.55
N ARG A 76 -0.60 -3.94 6.89
CA ARG A 76 0.33 -5.06 6.67
C ARG A 76 1.50 -4.64 5.77
N MET A 77 1.22 -3.86 4.72
CA MET A 77 2.28 -3.34 3.85
C MET A 77 3.22 -2.40 4.61
N LEU A 78 2.72 -1.61 5.55
CA LEU A 78 3.56 -0.77 6.39
C LEU A 78 4.52 -1.62 7.24
N GLN A 79 4.06 -2.74 7.77
CA GLN A 79 4.93 -3.67 8.50
C GLN A 79 5.97 -4.30 7.58
N VAL A 80 5.57 -4.69 6.37
CA VAL A 80 6.50 -5.23 5.37
C VAL A 80 7.59 -4.21 5.04
N LEU A 81 7.20 -2.95 4.84
CA LEU A 81 8.16 -1.87 4.55
C LEU A 81 9.10 -1.62 5.72
N ALA A 82 8.60 -1.72 6.96
CA ALA A 82 9.45 -1.60 8.14
C ALA A 82 10.48 -2.74 8.19
N ASP A 83 10.05 -3.96 7.94
CA ASP A 83 10.90 -5.15 8.05
C ASP A 83 11.91 -5.26 6.90
N GLU A 84 11.50 -4.94 5.68
CA GLU A 84 12.33 -5.18 4.48
C GLU A 84 13.17 -3.97 4.06
N VAL A 85 12.67 -2.76 4.26
CA VAL A 85 13.35 -1.53 3.81
C VAL A 85 13.45 -0.47 4.91
N TYR A 86 13.16 -0.84 6.15
CA TYR A 86 13.40 -0.02 7.35
C TYR A 86 12.61 1.30 7.38
N LEU A 87 11.37 1.29 6.90
CA LEU A 87 10.48 2.44 7.06
C LEU A 87 10.22 2.69 8.54
N GLU A 88 10.49 3.91 9.00
CA GLU A 88 10.28 4.31 10.38
C GLU A 88 8.79 4.60 10.65
N GLU A 89 8.32 4.28 11.86
CA GLU A 89 6.92 4.48 12.25
C GLU A 89 6.46 5.94 12.11
N GLY A 90 7.36 6.89 12.32
CA GLY A 90 7.03 8.32 12.18
C GLY A 90 6.57 8.73 10.79
N PHE A 91 6.86 7.93 9.76
CA PHE A 91 6.43 8.18 8.39
C PHE A 91 5.23 7.36 7.97
N MET A 92 4.68 6.54 8.86
CA MET A 92 3.55 5.66 8.54
C MET A 92 2.22 6.40 8.72
N PRO A 93 1.34 6.36 7.72
CA PRO A 93 0.02 7.01 7.81
C PRO A 93 -0.98 6.27 8.69
N ASP A 94 -0.68 5.03 9.09
CA ASP A 94 -1.51 4.20 9.96
C ASP A 94 -0.60 3.29 10.76
N ASN A 95 -1.16 2.58 11.74
CA ASN A 95 -0.38 1.64 12.54
C ASN A 95 -0.03 0.39 11.73
N PRO A 96 1.22 -0.08 11.80
CA PRO A 96 1.60 -1.32 11.13
C PRO A 96 0.89 -2.51 11.76
N LEU A 97 0.64 -3.56 10.97
CA LEU A 97 -0.03 -4.77 11.43
C LEU A 97 0.87 -5.97 11.19
N ASN A 98 1.31 -6.59 12.29
CA ASN A 98 2.17 -7.77 12.28
C ASN A 98 1.35 -9.01 12.63
N ASP A 99 0.78 -9.63 11.62
CA ASP A 99 -0.07 -10.83 11.78
C ASP A 99 0.27 -11.89 10.73
N SER A 100 -0.49 -12.98 10.70
CA SER A 100 -0.27 -14.05 9.71
C SER A 100 -0.46 -13.55 8.27
N GLY A 101 -1.36 -12.58 8.05
CA GLY A 101 -1.54 -11.98 6.72
C GLY A 101 -0.30 -11.24 6.25
N GLU A 102 0.40 -10.55 7.15
CA GLU A 102 1.66 -9.87 6.84
C GLU A 102 2.74 -10.89 6.47
N ARG A 103 2.84 -11.98 7.22
CA ARG A 103 3.79 -13.07 6.90
C ARG A 103 3.49 -13.71 5.55
N THR A 104 2.21 -13.86 5.21
CA THR A 104 1.81 -14.36 3.89
C THR A 104 2.30 -13.42 2.78
N ILE A 105 2.15 -12.10 2.98
CA ILE A 105 2.65 -11.11 2.02
C ILE A 105 4.16 -11.29 1.82
N LYS A 106 4.93 -11.36 2.91
CA LYS A 106 6.39 -11.56 2.82
C LYS A 106 6.75 -12.82 2.03
N SER A 107 6.01 -13.90 2.23
CA SER A 107 6.27 -15.16 1.54
C SER A 107 6.06 -15.08 0.03
N ARG A 108 5.32 -14.10 -0.42
CA ARG A 108 4.99 -13.89 -1.84
C ARG A 108 5.89 -12.88 -2.54
N LEU A 109 6.76 -12.19 -1.79
CA LEU A 109 7.68 -11.22 -2.38
C LEU A 109 8.73 -11.92 -3.25
N LEU A 110 9.04 -11.29 -4.38
CA LEU A 110 10.10 -11.74 -5.29
C LEU A 110 11.40 -11.01 -4.87
N ILE A 111 11.91 -11.39 -3.71
CA ILE A 111 13.17 -10.87 -3.16
C ILE A 111 14.07 -12.05 -2.84
N SER A 112 15.21 -12.08 -3.40
CA SER A 112 16.15 -13.16 -3.18
C SER A 112 17.54 -12.60 -2.91
#